data_4d0921aea3280f968e63aec4dd68f467
#
_entry.id   4d0921aea3280f968e63aec4dd68f467
#
_cell.length_a   1.000
_cell.length_b   1.000
_cell.length_c   1.000
_cell.angle_alpha   90.00
_cell.angle_beta   90.00
_cell.angle_gamma   90.00
#
_symmetry.space_group_name_H-M   'P 1'
#
loop_
_entity.id
_entity.type
_entity.pdbx_description
1 polymer ?
#
loop_
_entity_poly.entity_id
_entity_poly.type
_entity_poly.pdbx_seq_one_letter_code
_entity_poly.pdbx_strand_id
1 'polypeptide(L)'
;MSTPTPGTPTSPATCPACYGVPHIISAHSLEPLRPWKTEQLGGGYALSSWAEKTAYEAASGIIAVSNGMREDILRSYPAIDPERVKVVHNGIDLDAWRHPQGEDADAAAAATLKRLGIDPDRPTVVFVGRITRQKGLPHLLRACEQLPDDVQVILCAGAPDTPEIKAEVEGLVARLREKRTGVVWIEEMLPRPELIAVLAASDVFVCPSVYEPLGIVNLEAMAVGLPVVGSATGGIPDVIVDGETGLLVPIEQVQDGTGTPIDPARFEADLAERLTTLVTDAEAAKTMGQAARRRVEEHFAWEAIAQRTMDVYNWVLAQG
;
A
#
# COMPACT_ATOMS: atom_id res chain seq x y z
N MET A 1 -31.97 -38.77 -20.65
CA MET A 1 -30.68 -38.80 -19.95
C MET A 1 -29.64 -38.21 -20.89
N SER A 2 -29.38 -36.91 -20.77
CA SER A 2 -28.37 -36.22 -21.56
C SER A 2 -27.09 -36.21 -20.75
N THR A 3 -26.04 -36.84 -21.25
CA THR A 3 -24.68 -36.80 -20.71
C THR A 3 -24.12 -35.40 -20.77
N PRO A 4 -23.51 -34.86 -19.71
CA PRO A 4 -22.85 -33.55 -19.76
C PRO A 4 -21.62 -33.63 -20.66
N THR A 5 -21.49 -32.68 -21.56
CA THR A 5 -20.31 -32.50 -22.41
C THR A 5 -19.10 -32.14 -21.53
N PRO A 6 -17.94 -32.80 -21.66
CA PRO A 6 -16.74 -32.47 -20.94
C PRO A 6 -16.15 -31.22 -21.57
N GLY A 7 -16.04 -30.11 -20.83
CA GLY A 7 -15.27 -28.95 -21.29
C GLY A 7 -15.71 -27.56 -20.88
N THR A 8 -16.69 -27.40 -20.00
CA THR A 8 -16.92 -26.07 -19.39
C THR A 8 -16.04 -25.93 -18.14
N PRO A 9 -15.10 -24.95 -18.09
CA PRO A 9 -14.40 -24.65 -16.85
C PRO A 9 -15.45 -24.11 -15.87
N THR A 10 -15.76 -24.89 -14.85
CA THR A 10 -16.58 -24.44 -13.73
C THR A 10 -15.77 -23.36 -13.00
N SER A 11 -16.19 -22.09 -13.13
CA SER A 11 -15.65 -21.01 -12.30
C SER A 11 -15.76 -21.42 -10.82
N PRO A 12 -14.74 -21.16 -9.99
CA PRO A 12 -14.82 -21.42 -8.54
C PRO A 12 -16.07 -20.82 -7.89
N ALA A 13 -16.59 -19.72 -8.44
CA ALA A 13 -17.79 -19.05 -7.97
C ALA A 13 -19.12 -19.79 -8.25
N THR A 14 -19.16 -20.74 -9.19
CA THR A 14 -20.37 -21.50 -9.49
C THR A 14 -20.52 -22.73 -8.59
N CYS A 15 -19.46 -23.20 -7.96
CA CYS A 15 -19.46 -24.38 -7.12
C CYS A 15 -20.27 -24.18 -5.80
N PRO A 16 -20.13 -23.09 -5.04
CA PRO A 16 -20.96 -22.82 -3.86
C PRO A 16 -22.45 -22.68 -4.19
N ALA A 17 -22.79 -22.02 -5.29
CA ALA A 17 -24.19 -21.85 -5.72
C ALA A 17 -24.89 -23.19 -6.00
N CYS A 18 -24.15 -24.20 -6.47
CA CYS A 18 -24.70 -25.55 -6.72
C CYS A 18 -25.06 -26.29 -5.42
N TYR A 19 -24.46 -25.93 -4.30
CA TYR A 19 -24.66 -26.57 -2.99
C TYR A 19 -25.45 -25.73 -1.99
N GLY A 20 -25.91 -24.55 -2.38
CA GLY A 20 -26.60 -23.61 -1.48
C GLY A 20 -25.71 -23.06 -0.35
N VAL A 21 -24.40 -23.08 -0.51
CA VAL A 21 -23.45 -22.57 0.47
C VAL A 21 -23.17 -21.10 0.17
N PRO A 22 -23.33 -20.18 1.12
CA PRO A 22 -22.98 -18.79 0.95
C PRO A 22 -21.50 -18.61 0.60
N HIS A 23 -21.22 -17.75 -0.38
CA HIS A 23 -19.85 -17.46 -0.84
C HIS A 23 -19.48 -16.01 -0.52
N ILE A 24 -18.36 -15.81 0.15
CA ILE A 24 -17.81 -14.49 0.48
C ILE A 24 -16.47 -14.31 -0.22
N ILE A 25 -16.26 -13.14 -0.82
CA ILE A 25 -15.01 -12.76 -1.48
C ILE A 25 -14.37 -11.60 -0.73
N SER A 26 -13.05 -11.65 -0.53
CA SER A 26 -12.26 -10.51 -0.08
C SER A 26 -11.52 -9.87 -1.25
N ALA A 27 -11.75 -8.57 -1.47
CA ALA A 27 -11.20 -7.79 -2.56
C ALA A 27 -9.91 -7.10 -2.12
N HIS A 28 -8.77 -7.59 -2.58
CA HIS A 28 -7.46 -7.00 -2.35
C HIS A 28 -6.92 -6.23 -3.56
N SER A 29 -7.55 -6.39 -4.72
CA SER A 29 -7.30 -5.65 -5.97
C SER A 29 -8.44 -5.93 -6.94
N LEU A 30 -8.59 -5.10 -7.98
CA LEU A 30 -9.58 -5.28 -9.04
C LEU A 30 -8.90 -5.29 -10.41
N GLU A 31 -9.27 -6.24 -11.27
CA GLU A 31 -8.72 -6.33 -12.62
C GLU A 31 -8.98 -5.06 -13.46
N PRO A 32 -10.19 -4.42 -13.45
CA PRO A 32 -10.42 -3.19 -14.20
C PRO A 32 -9.49 -2.03 -13.83
N LEU A 33 -8.91 -2.02 -12.63
CA LEU A 33 -7.99 -0.99 -12.15
C LEU A 33 -6.52 -1.40 -12.28
N ARG A 34 -6.26 -2.42 -13.09
CA ARG A 34 -4.91 -2.94 -13.35
C ARG A 34 -4.67 -3.10 -14.86
N PRO A 35 -4.89 -2.05 -15.68
CA PRO A 35 -4.82 -2.14 -17.15
C PRO A 35 -3.45 -2.62 -17.66
N TRP A 36 -2.36 -2.35 -16.92
CA TRP A 36 -1.02 -2.85 -17.23
C TRP A 36 -0.90 -4.38 -17.22
N LYS A 37 -1.82 -5.11 -16.58
CA LYS A 37 -1.86 -6.59 -16.65
C LYS A 37 -2.18 -7.12 -18.04
N THR A 38 -2.83 -6.33 -18.88
CA THR A 38 -3.07 -6.70 -20.27
C THR A 38 -1.76 -6.99 -21.01
N GLU A 39 -0.73 -6.21 -20.74
CA GLU A 39 0.60 -6.39 -21.33
C GLU A 39 1.29 -7.66 -20.80
N GLN A 40 1.06 -8.00 -19.51
CA GLN A 40 1.66 -9.16 -18.87
C GLN A 40 0.96 -10.48 -19.22
N LEU A 41 -0.37 -10.48 -19.30
CA LEU A 41 -1.21 -11.67 -19.43
C LEU A 41 -1.72 -11.90 -20.86
N GLY A 42 -1.64 -10.89 -21.74
CA GLY A 42 -2.18 -10.99 -23.10
C GLY A 42 -3.65 -11.43 -23.10
N GLY A 43 -3.98 -12.48 -23.89
CA GLY A 43 -5.34 -13.04 -23.94
C GLY A 43 -5.86 -13.61 -22.62
N GLY A 44 -4.97 -13.94 -21.69
CA GLY A 44 -5.33 -14.42 -20.34
C GLY A 44 -6.02 -13.36 -19.48
N TYR A 45 -5.80 -12.08 -19.76
CA TYR A 45 -6.44 -10.98 -19.04
C TYR A 45 -7.97 -10.97 -19.20
N ALA A 46 -8.48 -11.29 -20.39
CA ALA A 46 -9.92 -11.39 -20.62
C ALA A 46 -10.56 -12.50 -19.78
N LEU A 47 -9.87 -13.63 -19.62
CA LEU A 47 -10.33 -14.72 -18.77
C LEU A 47 -10.30 -14.35 -17.29
N SER A 48 -9.23 -13.70 -16.83
CA SER A 48 -9.10 -13.21 -15.45
C SER A 48 -10.21 -12.21 -15.10
N SER A 49 -10.44 -11.22 -15.97
CA SER A 49 -11.50 -10.21 -15.79
C SER A 49 -12.91 -10.85 -15.79
N TRP A 50 -13.16 -11.82 -16.67
CA TRP A 50 -14.43 -12.53 -16.69
C TRP A 50 -14.63 -13.36 -15.40
N ALA A 51 -13.62 -14.08 -14.95
CA ALA A 51 -13.68 -14.88 -13.74
C ALA A 51 -13.91 -14.01 -12.49
N GLU A 52 -13.19 -12.90 -12.39
CA GLU A 52 -13.38 -11.93 -11.31
C GLU A 52 -14.79 -11.36 -11.30
N LYS A 53 -15.28 -10.81 -12.42
CA LYS A 53 -16.64 -10.30 -12.53
C LYS A 53 -17.68 -11.32 -12.11
N THR A 54 -17.59 -12.55 -12.65
CA THR A 54 -18.53 -13.62 -12.35
C THR A 54 -18.53 -13.97 -10.87
N ALA A 55 -17.35 -14.01 -10.24
CA ALA A 55 -17.21 -14.31 -8.83
C ALA A 55 -17.85 -13.23 -7.95
N TYR A 56 -17.60 -11.93 -8.26
CA TYR A 56 -18.17 -10.81 -7.52
C TYR A 56 -19.68 -10.72 -7.63
N GLU A 57 -20.23 -10.90 -8.85
CA GLU A 57 -21.69 -10.89 -9.07
C GLU A 57 -22.41 -12.04 -8.36
N ALA A 58 -21.76 -13.20 -8.26
CA ALA A 58 -22.32 -14.41 -7.62
C ALA A 58 -22.11 -14.46 -6.09
N ALA A 59 -21.21 -13.64 -5.52
CA ALA A 59 -20.91 -13.68 -4.08
C ALA A 59 -22.10 -13.25 -3.22
N SER A 60 -22.34 -13.95 -2.11
CA SER A 60 -23.34 -13.58 -1.10
C SER A 60 -22.94 -12.34 -0.29
N GLY A 61 -21.64 -12.15 -0.11
CA GLY A 61 -21.04 -10.97 0.51
C GLY A 61 -19.67 -10.67 -0.08
N ILE A 62 -19.27 -9.41 -0.05
CA ILE A 62 -17.98 -8.95 -0.55
C ILE A 62 -17.33 -8.13 0.57
N ILE A 63 -16.12 -8.49 0.94
CA ILE A 63 -15.27 -7.72 1.84
C ILE A 63 -14.36 -6.84 1.01
N ALA A 64 -14.54 -5.53 1.08
CA ALA A 64 -13.62 -4.53 0.55
C ALA A 64 -12.58 -4.18 1.61
N VAL A 65 -11.29 -4.15 1.26
CA VAL A 65 -10.20 -3.87 2.22
C VAL A 65 -10.11 -2.40 2.61
N SER A 66 -10.88 -1.51 1.96
CA SER A 66 -10.97 -0.08 2.28
C SER A 66 -12.26 0.52 1.73
N ASN A 67 -12.58 1.76 2.15
CA ASN A 67 -13.69 2.53 1.56
C ASN A 67 -13.41 2.82 0.08
N GLY A 68 -12.18 3.20 -0.27
CA GLY A 68 -11.80 3.37 -1.68
C GLY A 68 -11.99 2.09 -2.50
N MET A 69 -11.63 0.92 -1.97
CA MET A 69 -11.89 -0.36 -2.64
C MET A 69 -13.39 -0.64 -2.79
N ARG A 70 -14.20 -0.29 -1.80
CA ARG A 70 -15.66 -0.41 -1.90
C ARG A 70 -16.22 0.44 -3.05
N GLU A 71 -15.79 1.69 -3.17
CA GLU A 71 -16.19 2.57 -4.26
C GLU A 71 -15.74 2.02 -5.61
N ASP A 72 -14.52 1.50 -5.69
CA ASP A 72 -13.96 0.88 -6.89
C ASP A 72 -14.75 -0.35 -7.34
N ILE A 73 -15.17 -1.21 -6.40
CA ILE A 73 -16.03 -2.37 -6.69
C ILE A 73 -17.36 -1.91 -7.29
N LEU A 74 -18.04 -0.97 -6.64
CA LEU A 74 -19.35 -0.49 -7.08
C LEU A 74 -19.31 0.24 -8.41
N ARG A 75 -18.20 0.96 -8.68
CA ARG A 75 -17.98 1.61 -9.98
C ARG A 75 -17.66 0.60 -11.08
N SER A 76 -16.84 -0.42 -10.79
CA SER A 76 -16.41 -1.43 -11.76
C SER A 76 -17.52 -2.45 -12.07
N TYR A 77 -18.35 -2.75 -11.09
CA TYR A 77 -19.40 -3.77 -11.15
C TYR A 77 -20.75 -3.21 -10.68
N PRO A 78 -21.40 -2.31 -11.47
CA PRO A 78 -22.60 -1.58 -11.04
C PRO A 78 -23.85 -2.46 -10.85
N ALA A 79 -23.80 -3.73 -11.22
CA ALA A 79 -24.86 -4.71 -10.95
C ALA A 79 -24.83 -5.24 -9.50
N ILE A 80 -23.76 -4.99 -8.74
CA ILE A 80 -23.64 -5.43 -7.36
C ILE A 80 -24.45 -4.53 -6.44
N ASP A 81 -25.29 -5.15 -5.60
CA ASP A 81 -25.99 -4.43 -4.54
C ASP A 81 -24.98 -3.86 -3.53
N PRO A 82 -24.99 -2.53 -3.30
CA PRO A 82 -24.08 -1.88 -2.35
C PRO A 82 -24.12 -2.46 -0.93
N GLU A 83 -25.28 -3.00 -0.50
CA GLU A 83 -25.44 -3.61 0.80
C GLU A 83 -24.62 -4.90 0.97
N ARG A 84 -24.27 -5.56 -0.13
CA ARG A 84 -23.43 -6.76 -0.12
C ARG A 84 -21.93 -6.46 0.04
N VAL A 85 -21.52 -5.19 -0.10
CA VAL A 85 -20.11 -4.79 -0.01
C VAL A 85 -19.85 -4.17 1.36
N LYS A 86 -19.16 -4.89 2.22
CA LYS A 86 -18.77 -4.49 3.57
C LYS A 86 -17.28 -4.15 3.62
N VAL A 87 -16.94 -3.10 4.36
CA VAL A 87 -15.53 -2.71 4.54
C VAL A 87 -14.96 -3.42 5.76
N VAL A 88 -13.91 -4.22 5.52
CA VAL A 88 -13.07 -4.80 6.57
C VAL A 88 -11.63 -4.68 6.14
N HIS A 89 -10.88 -3.82 6.83
CA HIS A 89 -9.47 -3.57 6.53
C HIS A 89 -8.60 -4.82 6.75
N ASN A 90 -7.42 -4.86 6.13
CA ASN A 90 -6.41 -5.84 6.52
C ASN A 90 -5.84 -5.50 7.90
N GLY A 91 -5.51 -6.52 8.66
CA GLY A 91 -4.82 -6.38 9.93
C GLY A 91 -3.31 -6.43 9.80
N ILE A 92 -2.65 -6.13 10.91
CA ILE A 92 -1.20 -6.26 11.07
C ILE A 92 -0.88 -7.02 12.34
N ASP A 93 0.21 -7.78 12.30
CA ASP A 93 0.79 -8.46 13.46
C ASP A 93 1.71 -7.46 14.20
N LEU A 94 1.20 -6.87 15.27
CA LEU A 94 1.90 -5.85 16.05
C LEU A 94 3.17 -6.39 16.74
N ASP A 95 3.18 -7.66 17.13
CA ASP A 95 4.37 -8.26 17.75
C ASP A 95 5.48 -8.48 16.72
N ALA A 96 5.12 -8.86 15.51
CA ALA A 96 6.07 -9.03 14.41
C ALA A 96 6.69 -7.70 13.92
N TRP A 97 6.03 -6.56 14.19
CA TRP A 97 6.50 -5.20 13.84
C TRP A 97 6.96 -4.40 15.06
N ARG A 98 7.15 -5.05 16.19
CA ARG A 98 7.75 -4.41 17.38
C ARG A 98 9.25 -4.25 17.17
N HIS A 99 9.77 -3.05 17.45
CA HIS A 99 11.22 -2.85 17.51
C HIS A 99 11.81 -3.75 18.61
N PRO A 100 12.75 -4.65 18.29
CA PRO A 100 13.44 -5.46 19.29
C PRO A 100 14.15 -4.55 20.30
N GLN A 101 14.18 -4.95 21.57
CA GLN A 101 14.79 -4.18 22.66
C GLN A 101 15.98 -4.92 23.26
N GLY A 102 16.94 -4.17 23.76
CA GLY A 102 18.12 -4.67 24.46
C GLY A 102 19.42 -4.47 23.67
N GLU A 103 20.55 -4.53 24.38
CA GLU A 103 21.89 -4.20 23.83
C GLU A 103 22.25 -5.00 22.57
N ASP A 104 21.90 -6.29 22.51
CA ASP A 104 22.18 -7.12 21.33
C ASP A 104 21.33 -6.68 20.12
N ALA A 105 20.08 -6.30 20.34
CA ALA A 105 19.19 -5.81 19.28
C ALA A 105 19.64 -4.44 18.77
N ASP A 106 20.03 -3.55 19.66
CA ASP A 106 20.53 -2.21 19.31
C ASP A 106 21.86 -2.33 18.54
N ALA A 107 22.76 -3.23 18.95
CA ALA A 107 24.01 -3.52 18.24
C ALA A 107 23.74 -4.08 16.83
N ALA A 108 22.78 -5.00 16.69
CA ALA A 108 22.39 -5.56 15.39
C ALA A 108 21.78 -4.50 14.47
N ALA A 109 20.92 -3.62 14.99
CA ALA A 109 20.35 -2.52 14.26
C ALA A 109 21.44 -1.54 13.76
N ALA A 110 22.35 -1.13 14.66
CA ALA A 110 23.48 -0.26 14.30
C ALA A 110 24.39 -0.88 13.23
N ALA A 111 24.67 -2.20 13.33
CA ALA A 111 25.43 -2.92 12.32
C ALA A 111 24.71 -2.93 10.96
N THR A 112 23.39 -3.11 10.96
CA THR A 112 22.56 -3.06 9.74
C THR A 112 22.62 -1.68 9.09
N LEU A 113 22.38 -0.60 9.84
CA LEU A 113 22.43 0.77 9.33
C LEU A 113 23.80 1.09 8.74
N LYS A 114 24.87 0.72 9.45
CA LYS A 114 26.26 0.89 8.97
C LYS A 114 26.52 0.13 7.67
N ARG A 115 26.05 -1.13 7.57
CA ARG A 115 26.20 -1.96 6.37
C ARG A 115 25.51 -1.33 5.17
N LEU A 116 24.32 -0.75 5.40
CA LEU A 116 23.50 -0.12 4.36
C LEU A 116 23.93 1.31 4.03
N GLY A 117 24.88 1.89 4.76
CA GLY A 117 25.35 3.26 4.56
C GLY A 117 24.32 4.32 5.00
N ILE A 118 23.49 3.99 5.97
CA ILE A 118 22.49 4.87 6.56
C ILE A 118 23.11 5.63 7.72
N ASP A 119 22.97 6.95 7.72
CA ASP A 119 23.40 7.83 8.79
C ASP A 119 22.22 8.09 9.74
N PRO A 120 22.23 7.58 10.98
CA PRO A 120 21.11 7.72 11.90
C PRO A 120 20.94 9.14 12.47
N ASP A 121 21.94 10.01 12.28
CA ASP A 121 21.91 11.39 12.80
C ASP A 121 21.33 12.40 11.79
N ARG A 122 21.00 11.94 10.58
CA ARG A 122 20.41 12.80 9.53
C ARG A 122 18.89 12.69 9.52
N PRO A 123 18.16 13.81 9.34
CA PRO A 123 16.73 13.77 9.05
C PRO A 123 16.46 12.85 7.85
N THR A 124 15.54 11.90 7.99
CA THR A 124 15.41 10.81 7.03
C THR A 124 13.98 10.58 6.55
N VAL A 125 13.82 10.52 5.23
CA VAL A 125 12.60 10.06 4.55
C VAL A 125 12.86 8.64 4.03
N VAL A 126 11.94 7.70 4.32
CA VAL A 126 12.05 6.31 3.87
C VAL A 126 10.86 5.89 3.01
N PHE A 127 11.15 5.20 1.91
CA PHE A 127 10.20 4.52 1.04
C PHE A 127 10.44 3.01 1.07
N VAL A 128 9.36 2.23 1.14
CA VAL A 128 9.43 0.76 1.03
C VAL A 128 8.40 0.28 0.00
N GLY A 129 8.85 -0.43 -1.02
CA GLY A 129 7.93 -0.97 -2.02
C GLY A 129 8.63 -1.52 -3.26
N ARG A 130 7.85 -2.21 -4.11
CA ARG A 130 8.34 -2.65 -5.42
C ARG A 130 8.46 -1.46 -6.37
N ILE A 131 9.35 -1.57 -7.35
CA ILE A 131 9.48 -0.58 -8.43
C ILE A 131 8.39 -0.83 -9.45
N THR A 132 7.23 -0.19 -9.24
CA THR A 132 6.07 -0.28 -10.12
C THR A 132 5.50 1.12 -10.36
N ARG A 133 4.78 1.32 -11.49
CA ARG A 133 4.12 2.62 -11.74
C ARG A 133 3.12 2.95 -10.65
N GLN A 134 2.40 1.95 -10.16
CA GLN A 134 1.42 2.06 -9.08
C GLN A 134 2.00 2.68 -7.80
N LYS A 135 3.26 2.38 -7.46
CA LYS A 135 3.90 2.84 -6.22
C LYS A 135 4.41 4.29 -6.29
N GLY A 136 4.33 4.94 -7.44
CA GLY A 136 4.62 6.37 -7.59
C GLY A 136 6.07 6.78 -7.33
N LEU A 137 7.02 5.82 -7.33
CA LEU A 137 8.45 6.09 -7.04
C LEU A 137 9.06 7.18 -7.94
N PRO A 138 8.74 7.29 -9.25
CA PRO A 138 9.22 8.40 -10.06
C PRO A 138 8.80 9.79 -9.56
N HIS A 139 7.57 9.92 -9.04
CA HIS A 139 7.09 11.18 -8.45
C HIS A 139 7.83 11.51 -7.17
N LEU A 140 8.05 10.50 -6.29
CA LEU A 140 8.85 10.68 -5.09
C LEU A 140 10.27 11.17 -5.42
N LEU A 141 10.94 10.55 -6.36
CA LEU A 141 12.32 10.93 -6.72
C LEU A 141 12.42 12.37 -7.23
N ARG A 142 11.41 12.86 -7.98
CA ARG A 142 11.34 14.25 -8.41
C ARG A 142 11.00 15.20 -7.24
N ALA A 143 10.11 14.79 -6.35
CA ALA A 143 9.81 15.55 -5.13
C ALA A 143 11.04 15.67 -4.22
N CYS A 144 11.85 14.62 -4.10
CA CYS A 144 13.07 14.61 -3.30
C CYS A 144 14.14 15.60 -3.80
N GLU A 145 14.09 16.06 -5.05
CA GLU A 145 14.97 17.12 -5.53
C GLU A 145 14.75 18.47 -4.83
N GLN A 146 13.58 18.65 -4.19
CA GLN A 146 13.16 19.89 -3.52
C GLN A 146 13.33 19.85 -1.99
N LEU A 147 13.71 18.69 -1.42
CA LEU A 147 13.91 18.56 0.03
C LEU A 147 15.18 19.29 0.49
N PRO A 148 15.29 19.72 1.75
CA PRO A 148 16.52 20.28 2.33
C PRO A 148 17.73 19.38 2.10
N ASP A 149 18.92 19.97 1.93
CA ASP A 149 20.13 19.25 1.50
C ASP A 149 20.64 18.23 2.54
N ASP A 150 20.36 18.46 3.82
CA ASP A 150 20.72 17.60 4.94
C ASP A 150 19.83 16.36 5.07
N VAL A 151 18.65 16.34 4.43
CA VAL A 151 17.72 15.21 4.48
C VAL A 151 18.29 14.00 3.74
N GLN A 152 18.30 12.86 4.39
CA GLN A 152 18.61 11.55 3.81
C GLN A 152 17.36 10.93 3.18
N VAL A 153 17.50 10.32 2.02
CA VAL A 153 16.43 9.59 1.32
C VAL A 153 16.81 8.12 1.23
N ILE A 154 16.02 7.27 1.88
CA ILE A 154 16.21 5.82 1.85
C ILE A 154 15.13 5.18 0.98
N LEU A 155 15.56 4.42 -0.01
CA LEU A 155 14.71 3.68 -0.93
C LEU A 155 14.93 2.18 -0.72
N CYS A 156 14.05 1.50 0.02
CA CYS A 156 13.98 0.05 0.04
C CYS A 156 13.10 -0.40 -1.13
N ALA A 157 13.68 -0.40 -2.33
CA ALA A 157 12.96 -0.53 -3.57
C ALA A 157 13.65 -1.50 -4.53
N GLY A 158 12.99 -2.63 -4.80
CA GLY A 158 13.46 -3.65 -5.73
C GLY A 158 12.32 -4.24 -6.55
N ALA A 159 12.57 -5.38 -7.21
CA ALA A 159 11.59 -6.14 -8.00
C ALA A 159 10.80 -5.27 -8.99
N PRO A 160 11.45 -4.66 -10.00
CA PRO A 160 10.78 -3.86 -11.01
C PRO A 160 9.82 -4.71 -11.85
N ASP A 161 8.63 -4.17 -12.14
CA ASP A 161 7.63 -4.88 -12.96
C ASP A 161 8.06 -4.98 -14.43
N THR A 162 8.75 -3.96 -14.96
CA THR A 162 9.24 -3.94 -16.34
C THR A 162 10.63 -3.31 -16.43
N PRO A 163 11.40 -3.61 -17.51
CA PRO A 163 12.70 -2.96 -17.76
C PRO A 163 12.60 -1.44 -17.89
N GLU A 164 11.51 -0.92 -18.46
CA GLU A 164 11.32 0.51 -18.71
C GLU A 164 11.20 1.28 -17.40
N ILE A 165 10.37 0.82 -16.44
CA ILE A 165 10.26 1.48 -15.13
C ILE A 165 11.56 1.35 -14.34
N LYS A 166 12.30 0.25 -14.50
CA LYS A 166 13.62 0.09 -13.91
C LYS A 166 14.57 1.17 -14.41
N ALA A 167 14.71 1.31 -15.73
CA ALA A 167 15.60 2.28 -16.36
C ALA A 167 15.21 3.73 -15.99
N GLU A 168 13.91 4.05 -15.91
CA GLU A 168 13.42 5.35 -15.47
C GLU A 168 13.88 5.65 -14.04
N VAL A 169 13.68 4.70 -13.11
CA VAL A 169 14.06 4.87 -11.70
C VAL A 169 15.57 4.98 -11.54
N GLU A 170 16.36 4.15 -12.23
CA GLU A 170 17.84 4.23 -12.24
C GLU A 170 18.31 5.62 -12.68
N GLY A 171 17.74 6.16 -13.76
CA GLY A 171 18.06 7.50 -14.26
C GLY A 171 17.69 8.61 -13.27
N LEU A 172 16.53 8.50 -12.61
CA LEU A 172 16.10 9.47 -11.61
C LEU A 172 16.96 9.42 -10.35
N VAL A 173 17.34 8.23 -9.87
CA VAL A 173 18.24 8.07 -8.73
C VAL A 173 19.64 8.62 -9.05
N ALA A 174 20.17 8.35 -10.24
CA ALA A 174 21.47 8.90 -10.68
C ALA A 174 21.42 10.44 -10.67
N ARG A 175 20.39 11.03 -11.26
CA ARG A 175 20.19 12.49 -11.27
C ARG A 175 20.02 13.07 -9.86
N LEU A 176 19.30 12.37 -8.96
CA LEU A 176 19.12 12.82 -7.58
C LEU A 176 20.48 12.82 -6.84
N ARG A 177 21.32 11.80 -7.06
CA ARG A 177 22.67 11.68 -6.48
C ARG A 177 23.65 12.76 -7.00
N GLU A 178 23.43 13.30 -8.20
CA GLU A 178 24.19 14.44 -8.71
C GLU A 178 23.85 15.75 -7.97
N LYS A 179 22.60 15.89 -7.51
CA LYS A 179 22.07 17.08 -6.86
C LYS A 179 22.25 17.11 -5.35
N ARG A 180 22.26 15.95 -4.71
CA ARG A 180 22.29 15.83 -3.25
C ARG A 180 23.04 14.60 -2.75
N THR A 181 23.55 14.69 -1.53
CA THR A 181 24.11 13.55 -0.78
C THR A 181 23.02 12.79 -0.01
N GLY A 182 23.35 11.61 0.55
CA GLY A 182 22.44 10.86 1.41
C GLY A 182 21.32 10.15 0.67
N VAL A 183 21.52 9.77 -0.60
CA VAL A 183 20.57 8.94 -1.36
C VAL A 183 21.01 7.48 -1.26
N VAL A 184 20.35 6.73 -0.39
CA VAL A 184 20.58 5.32 -0.15
C VAL A 184 19.53 4.51 -0.89
N TRP A 185 19.94 3.64 -1.81
CA TRP A 185 19.04 2.75 -2.53
C TRP A 185 19.40 1.30 -2.27
N ILE A 186 18.45 0.56 -1.69
CA ILE A 186 18.56 -0.84 -1.28
C ILE A 186 17.62 -1.62 -2.21
N GLU A 187 18.21 -2.38 -3.13
CA GLU A 187 17.47 -3.16 -4.14
C GLU A 187 17.09 -4.55 -3.61
N GLU A 188 17.80 -5.05 -2.62
CA GLU A 188 17.52 -6.34 -2.02
C GLU A 188 16.29 -6.30 -1.11
N MET A 189 15.60 -7.43 -1.00
CA MET A 189 14.53 -7.59 -0.02
C MET A 189 15.15 -7.80 1.36
N LEU A 190 15.06 -6.79 2.21
CA LEU A 190 15.56 -6.88 3.58
C LEU A 190 14.74 -7.88 4.40
N PRO A 191 15.39 -8.72 5.24
CA PRO A 191 14.70 -9.44 6.29
C PRO A 191 13.95 -8.47 7.23
N ARG A 192 12.80 -8.91 7.78
CA ARG A 192 11.96 -8.04 8.62
C ARG A 192 12.71 -7.33 9.75
N PRO A 193 13.62 -7.98 10.53
CA PRO A 193 14.36 -7.27 11.58
C PRO A 193 15.22 -6.13 11.06
N GLU A 194 15.85 -6.29 9.89
CA GLU A 194 16.64 -5.25 9.25
C GLU A 194 15.77 -4.12 8.72
N LEU A 195 14.61 -4.45 8.14
CA LEU A 195 13.64 -3.44 7.69
C LEU A 195 13.11 -2.63 8.86
N ILE A 196 12.81 -3.27 10.01
CA ILE A 196 12.40 -2.57 11.23
C ILE A 196 13.50 -1.63 11.70
N ALA A 197 14.79 -2.04 11.65
CA ALA A 197 15.90 -1.17 12.02
C ALA A 197 15.99 0.07 11.12
N VAL A 198 15.79 -0.11 9.79
CA VAL A 198 15.76 1.02 8.84
C VAL A 198 14.57 1.96 9.12
N LEU A 199 13.37 1.40 9.33
CA LEU A 199 12.19 2.21 9.64
C LEU A 199 12.38 2.96 10.98
N ALA A 200 12.85 2.29 12.02
CA ALA A 200 13.05 2.90 13.34
C ALA A 200 14.12 3.99 13.36
N ALA A 201 15.05 3.97 12.41
CA ALA A 201 16.08 5.01 12.24
C ALA A 201 15.65 6.14 11.29
N SER A 202 14.40 6.12 10.82
CA SER A 202 13.85 7.13 9.91
C SER A 202 12.87 8.04 10.65
N ASP A 203 12.62 9.25 10.12
CA ASP A 203 11.70 10.23 10.71
C ASP A 203 10.32 10.21 10.04
N VAL A 204 10.27 9.97 8.73
CA VAL A 204 9.03 10.01 7.94
C VAL A 204 8.98 8.86 6.94
N PHE A 205 7.91 8.11 6.97
CA PHE A 205 7.60 7.15 5.91
C PHE A 205 6.81 7.81 4.78
N VAL A 206 7.12 7.48 3.53
CA VAL A 206 6.41 8.04 2.38
C VAL A 206 5.74 6.97 1.52
N CYS A 207 4.45 7.18 1.22
CA CYS A 207 3.65 6.32 0.33
C CYS A 207 3.06 7.15 -0.82
N PRO A 208 3.82 7.39 -1.90
CA PRO A 208 3.41 8.25 -3.03
C PRO A 208 2.59 7.47 -4.06
N SER A 209 1.93 6.38 -3.64
CA SER A 209 1.20 5.48 -4.55
C SER A 209 0.12 6.22 -5.31
N VAL A 210 0.02 5.97 -6.62
CA VAL A 210 -1.08 6.49 -7.46
C VAL A 210 -2.29 5.56 -7.47
N TYR A 211 -2.13 4.34 -6.97
CA TYR A 211 -3.20 3.41 -6.68
C TYR A 211 -2.78 2.51 -5.52
N GLU A 212 -3.58 2.46 -4.46
CA GLU A 212 -3.29 1.66 -3.27
C GLU A 212 -4.60 1.10 -2.68
N PRO A 213 -4.84 -0.20 -2.76
CA PRO A 213 -6.07 -0.80 -2.21
C PRO A 213 -6.28 -0.54 -0.73
N LEU A 214 -5.23 -0.63 0.08
CA LEU A 214 -5.22 -0.25 1.49
C LEU A 214 -3.90 0.40 1.90
N GLY A 215 -2.76 -0.23 1.55
CA GLY A 215 -1.44 0.23 1.95
C GLY A 215 -0.94 -0.42 3.24
N ILE A 216 -0.78 -1.74 3.26
CA ILE A 216 -0.25 -2.48 4.42
C ILE A 216 1.11 -1.93 4.87
N VAL A 217 1.96 -1.48 3.92
CA VAL A 217 3.25 -0.85 4.24
C VAL A 217 3.12 0.40 5.12
N ASN A 218 1.99 1.13 5.02
CA ASN A 218 1.71 2.26 5.90
C ASN A 218 1.45 1.78 7.33
N LEU A 219 0.69 0.67 7.49
CA LEU A 219 0.45 0.06 8.80
C LEU A 219 1.76 -0.44 9.43
N GLU A 220 2.66 -0.99 8.62
CA GLU A 220 4.00 -1.46 9.04
C GLU A 220 4.85 -0.29 9.57
N ALA A 221 4.90 0.83 8.84
CA ALA A 221 5.61 2.03 9.27
C ALA A 221 4.99 2.64 10.53
N MET A 222 3.66 2.76 10.58
CA MET A 222 2.93 3.26 11.74
C MET A 222 3.10 2.37 12.98
N ALA A 223 3.17 1.04 12.81
CA ALA A 223 3.43 0.09 13.89
C ALA A 223 4.83 0.24 14.49
N VAL A 224 5.80 0.72 13.72
CA VAL A 224 7.14 1.08 14.21
C VAL A 224 7.15 2.48 14.88
N GLY A 225 6.10 3.27 14.67
CA GLY A 225 5.95 4.60 15.25
C GLY A 225 6.33 5.74 14.31
N LEU A 226 6.34 5.50 13.00
CA LEU A 226 6.59 6.54 11.99
C LEU A 226 5.30 7.26 11.58
N PRO A 227 5.32 8.59 11.43
CA PRO A 227 4.28 9.30 10.70
C PRO A 227 4.40 8.99 9.21
N VAL A 228 3.26 9.01 8.51
CA VAL A 228 3.21 8.70 7.08
C VAL A 228 2.81 9.92 6.27
N VAL A 229 3.59 10.25 5.24
CA VAL A 229 3.14 11.14 4.16
C VAL A 229 2.64 10.26 3.02
N GLY A 230 1.34 10.31 2.74
CA GLY A 230 0.70 9.44 1.74
C GLY A 230 -0.18 10.20 0.77
N SER A 231 -0.25 9.76 -0.48
CA SER A 231 -1.21 10.29 -1.46
C SER A 231 -2.65 9.99 -1.03
N ALA A 232 -3.56 10.95 -1.23
CA ALA A 232 -4.97 10.80 -0.88
C ALA A 232 -5.72 9.99 -1.94
N THR A 233 -5.35 8.69 -2.09
CA THR A 233 -5.96 7.77 -3.07
C THR A 233 -6.22 6.39 -2.48
N GLY A 234 -7.22 5.70 -3.03
CA GLY A 234 -7.58 4.34 -2.63
C GLY A 234 -7.87 4.21 -1.15
N GLY A 235 -7.17 3.28 -0.48
CA GLY A 235 -7.32 3.02 0.95
C GLY A 235 -6.35 3.80 1.84
N ILE A 236 -5.45 4.64 1.30
CA ILE A 236 -4.52 5.42 2.12
C ILE A 236 -5.25 6.34 3.11
N PRO A 237 -6.35 7.07 2.72
CA PRO A 237 -7.12 7.89 3.66
C PRO A 237 -7.85 7.10 4.77
N ASP A 238 -8.04 5.79 4.60
CA ASP A 238 -8.61 4.94 5.66
C ASP A 238 -7.57 4.67 6.75
N VAL A 239 -6.29 4.60 6.37
CA VAL A 239 -5.16 4.32 7.26
C VAL A 239 -4.67 5.58 7.95
N ILE A 240 -4.44 6.66 7.19
CA ILE A 240 -3.87 7.92 7.67
C ILE A 240 -4.99 8.90 8.02
N VAL A 241 -4.94 9.46 9.22
CA VAL A 241 -5.74 10.63 9.61
C VAL A 241 -4.89 11.87 9.38
N ASP A 242 -5.30 12.70 8.40
CA ASP A 242 -4.56 13.88 7.99
C ASP A 242 -4.36 14.87 9.16
N GLY A 243 -3.13 15.31 9.38
CA GLY A 243 -2.74 16.20 10.47
C GLY A 243 -2.65 15.53 11.86
N GLU A 244 -3.00 14.24 12.00
CA GLU A 244 -2.96 13.53 13.29
C GLU A 244 -1.96 12.37 13.29
N THR A 245 -2.05 11.47 12.30
CA THR A 245 -1.19 10.28 12.22
C THR A 245 -0.24 10.32 11.03
N GLY A 246 -0.30 11.36 10.24
CA GLY A 246 0.46 11.62 9.03
C GLY A 246 -0.12 12.78 8.27
N LEU A 247 0.38 13.00 7.07
CA LEU A 247 -0.12 14.04 6.16
C LEU A 247 -0.56 13.42 4.83
N LEU A 248 -1.74 13.82 4.36
CA LEU A 248 -2.25 13.41 3.06
C LEU A 248 -1.85 14.43 1.98
N VAL A 249 -1.42 13.92 0.83
CA VAL A 249 -1.09 14.70 -0.36
C VAL A 249 -2.25 14.59 -1.33
N PRO A 250 -2.95 15.68 -1.65
CA PRO A 250 -4.03 15.66 -2.64
C PRO A 250 -3.53 15.16 -4.00
N ILE A 251 -4.33 14.33 -4.66
CA ILE A 251 -4.02 13.83 -5.99
C ILE A 251 -5.29 13.80 -6.84
N GLU A 252 -5.29 14.58 -7.92
CA GLU A 252 -6.32 14.49 -8.95
C GLU A 252 -5.83 13.58 -10.07
N GLN A 253 -6.64 12.60 -10.46
CA GLN A 253 -6.21 11.52 -11.35
C GLN A 253 -7.08 11.43 -12.60
N VAL A 254 -6.45 11.04 -13.73
CA VAL A 254 -7.18 10.69 -14.94
C VAL A 254 -8.08 9.48 -14.70
N GLN A 255 -9.25 9.46 -15.31
CA GLN A 255 -10.27 8.42 -15.09
C GLN A 255 -10.14 7.26 -16.09
N ASP A 256 -8.91 6.81 -16.35
CA ASP A 256 -8.60 5.71 -17.29
C ASP A 256 -8.12 4.42 -16.58
N GLY A 257 -8.16 4.42 -15.25
CA GLY A 257 -7.70 3.29 -14.42
C GLY A 257 -6.19 3.24 -14.19
N THR A 258 -5.39 4.12 -14.81
CA THR A 258 -3.93 4.14 -14.59
C THR A 258 -3.53 4.78 -13.27
N GLY A 259 -4.39 5.64 -12.71
CA GLY A 259 -4.08 6.43 -11.54
C GLY A 259 -3.12 7.61 -11.81
N THR A 260 -2.82 7.91 -13.07
CA THR A 260 -1.89 8.99 -13.44
C THR A 260 -2.39 10.34 -12.92
N PRO A 261 -1.55 11.14 -12.23
CA PRO A 261 -1.92 12.48 -11.81
C PRO A 261 -2.22 13.37 -13.02
N ILE A 262 -3.28 14.20 -12.94
CA ILE A 262 -3.62 15.20 -13.98
C ILE A 262 -2.53 16.27 -14.05
N ASP A 263 -2.02 16.71 -12.89
CA ASP A 263 -0.89 17.64 -12.75
C ASP A 263 0.23 16.98 -11.93
N PRO A 264 1.13 16.23 -12.57
CA PRO A 264 2.25 15.59 -11.88
C PRO A 264 3.17 16.58 -11.15
N ALA A 265 3.41 17.77 -11.74
CA ALA A 265 4.31 18.75 -11.15
C ALA A 265 3.76 19.32 -9.85
N ARG A 266 2.45 19.58 -9.78
CA ARG A 266 1.77 19.99 -8.56
C ARG A 266 1.81 18.89 -7.49
N PHE A 267 1.48 17.66 -7.87
CA PHE A 267 1.53 16.52 -6.94
C PHE A 267 2.94 16.34 -6.35
N GLU A 268 3.99 16.44 -7.18
CA GLU A 268 5.39 16.34 -6.76
C GLU A 268 5.80 17.49 -5.82
N ALA A 269 5.32 18.72 -6.08
CA ALA A 269 5.55 19.87 -5.21
C ALA A 269 4.82 19.74 -3.86
N ASP A 270 3.54 19.37 -3.88
CA ASP A 270 2.74 19.14 -2.66
C ASP A 270 3.36 18.01 -1.82
N LEU A 271 3.86 16.94 -2.45
CA LEU A 271 4.57 15.84 -1.79
C LEU A 271 5.86 16.34 -1.10
N ALA A 272 6.66 17.14 -1.81
CA ALA A 272 7.88 17.73 -1.25
C ALA A 272 7.59 18.65 -0.07
N GLU A 273 6.54 19.47 -0.14
CA GLU A 273 6.09 20.35 0.95
C GLU A 273 5.72 19.56 2.19
N ARG A 274 4.88 18.52 2.05
CA ARG A 274 4.44 17.67 3.17
C ARG A 274 5.59 16.91 3.81
N LEU A 275 6.52 16.37 3.01
CA LEU A 275 7.72 15.74 3.51
C LEU A 275 8.61 16.71 4.26
N THR A 276 8.84 17.91 3.69
CA THR A 276 9.65 18.97 4.34
C THR A 276 9.05 19.38 5.67
N THR A 277 7.73 19.57 5.75
CA THR A 277 7.03 19.93 6.98
C THR A 277 7.35 18.97 8.13
N LEU A 278 7.33 17.66 7.89
CA LEU A 278 7.58 16.68 8.95
C LEU A 278 9.07 16.46 9.21
N VAL A 279 9.89 16.39 8.16
CA VAL A 279 11.30 16.06 8.33
C VAL A 279 12.11 17.20 8.96
N THR A 280 11.57 18.44 8.94
CA THR A 280 12.18 19.61 9.59
C THR A 280 11.64 19.89 11.00
N ASP A 281 10.59 19.17 11.44
CA ASP A 281 10.01 19.30 12.78
C ASP A 281 9.95 17.92 13.47
N ALA A 282 11.08 17.53 14.06
CA ALA A 282 11.24 16.23 14.71
C ALA A 282 10.22 15.98 15.86
N GLU A 283 9.82 17.03 16.60
CA GLU A 283 8.83 16.88 17.69
C GLU A 283 7.42 16.65 17.13
N ALA A 284 7.05 17.35 16.07
CA ALA A 284 5.78 17.10 15.37
C ALA A 284 5.76 15.70 14.75
N ALA A 285 6.83 15.29 14.06
CA ALA A 285 6.96 13.96 13.47
C ALA A 285 6.85 12.87 14.56
N LYS A 286 7.54 13.01 15.67
CA LYS A 286 7.49 12.05 16.79
C LYS A 286 6.09 11.97 17.41
N THR A 287 5.44 13.10 17.64
CA THR A 287 4.07 13.15 18.19
C THR A 287 3.07 12.44 17.27
N MET A 288 3.18 12.73 15.98
CA MET A 288 2.34 12.16 14.94
C MET A 288 2.61 10.67 14.77
N GLY A 289 3.87 10.22 14.83
CA GLY A 289 4.24 8.82 14.82
C GLY A 289 3.69 8.03 16.02
N GLN A 290 3.66 8.62 17.21
CA GLN A 290 3.02 8.01 18.39
C GLN A 290 1.51 7.88 18.20
N ALA A 291 0.86 8.87 17.62
CA ALA A 291 -0.57 8.80 17.28
C ALA A 291 -0.81 7.73 16.21
N ALA A 292 0.06 7.64 15.20
CA ALA A 292 0.03 6.64 14.16
C ALA A 292 0.08 5.22 14.75
N ARG A 293 1.00 4.97 15.67
CA ARG A 293 1.10 3.67 16.33
C ARG A 293 -0.15 3.32 17.14
N ARG A 294 -0.67 4.24 17.98
CA ARG A 294 -1.91 4.02 18.72
C ARG A 294 -3.08 3.67 17.80
N ARG A 295 -3.22 4.39 16.69
CA ARG A 295 -4.25 4.10 15.69
C ARG A 295 -4.17 2.67 15.15
N VAL A 296 -2.96 2.20 14.84
CA VAL A 296 -2.76 0.82 14.35
C VAL A 296 -3.14 -0.20 15.43
N GLU A 297 -2.73 0.02 16.68
CA GLU A 297 -3.07 -0.83 17.84
C GLU A 297 -4.59 -0.91 18.06
N GLU A 298 -5.31 0.21 17.93
CA GLU A 298 -6.75 0.28 18.20
C GLU A 298 -7.61 -0.22 17.04
N HIS A 299 -7.19 -0.02 15.80
CA HIS A 299 -8.06 -0.21 14.64
C HIS A 299 -7.63 -1.29 13.65
N PHE A 300 -6.35 -1.67 13.63
CA PHE A 300 -5.78 -2.57 12.63
C PHE A 300 -5.08 -3.80 13.22
N ALA A 301 -5.15 -4.03 14.53
CA ALA A 301 -4.72 -5.30 15.12
C ALA A 301 -5.58 -6.46 14.61
N TRP A 302 -4.95 -7.63 14.38
CA TRP A 302 -5.64 -8.80 13.81
C TRP A 302 -6.87 -9.21 14.62
N GLU A 303 -6.87 -9.04 15.93
CA GLU A 303 -8.00 -9.36 16.80
C GLU A 303 -9.25 -8.55 16.43
N ALA A 304 -9.09 -7.24 16.25
CA ALA A 304 -10.17 -6.35 15.85
C ALA A 304 -10.67 -6.66 14.42
N ILE A 305 -9.77 -6.97 13.51
CA ILE A 305 -10.11 -7.32 12.13
C ILE A 305 -10.82 -8.67 12.05
N ALA A 306 -10.37 -9.66 12.83
CA ALA A 306 -11.01 -10.97 12.89
C ALA A 306 -12.48 -10.86 13.36
N GLN A 307 -12.75 -10.04 14.38
CA GLN A 307 -14.12 -9.82 14.84
C GLN A 307 -14.99 -9.19 13.74
N ARG A 308 -14.51 -8.14 13.07
CA ARG A 308 -15.24 -7.52 11.95
C ARG A 308 -15.50 -8.49 10.80
N THR A 309 -14.54 -9.38 10.52
CA THR A 309 -14.69 -10.44 9.51
C THR A 309 -15.78 -11.43 9.91
N MET A 310 -15.81 -11.85 11.19
CA MET A 310 -16.86 -12.72 11.73
C MET A 310 -18.23 -12.06 11.67
N ASP A 311 -18.32 -10.76 11.91
CA ASP A 311 -19.58 -10.02 11.80
C ASP A 311 -20.14 -10.05 10.37
N VAL A 312 -19.27 -9.94 9.35
CA VAL A 312 -19.67 -10.10 7.95
C VAL A 312 -20.14 -11.52 7.66
N TYR A 313 -19.47 -12.54 8.18
CA TYR A 313 -19.89 -13.95 8.00
C TYR A 313 -21.25 -14.20 8.63
N ASN A 314 -21.46 -13.73 9.86
CA ASN A 314 -22.74 -13.85 10.55
C ASN A 314 -23.86 -13.09 9.82
N TRP A 315 -23.56 -11.90 9.29
CA TRP A 315 -24.50 -11.13 8.48
C TRP A 315 -24.93 -11.92 7.22
N VAL A 316 -24.00 -12.52 6.49
CA VAL A 316 -24.31 -13.33 5.30
C VAL A 316 -25.16 -14.56 5.65
N LEU A 317 -24.81 -15.25 6.74
CA LEU A 317 -25.57 -16.42 7.20
C LEU A 317 -26.99 -16.07 7.62
N ALA A 318 -27.22 -14.85 8.12
CA ALA A 318 -28.56 -14.38 8.50
C ALA A 318 -29.45 -14.00 7.30
N GLN A 319 -28.90 -13.90 6.08
CA GLN A 319 -29.65 -13.60 4.85
C GLN A 319 -30.20 -14.86 4.15
N GLY A 320 -29.65 -16.03 4.43
CA GLY A 320 -30.03 -17.32 3.85
C GLY A 320 -30.86 -18.15 4.78
#